data_f558b5d6f0c4c50c6a7d3b0e6edf1924
#
_entry.id   f558b5d6f0c4c50c6a7d3b0e6edf1924
#
_cell.length_a   1.000
_cell.length_b   1.000
_cell.length_c   1.000
_cell.angle_alpha   90.00
_cell.angle_beta   90.00
_cell.angle_gamma   90.00
#
_symmetry.space_group_name_H-M   'P 1'
#
loop_
_entity.id
_entity.type
_entity.pdbx_description
1 polymer ?
#
loop_
_entity_poly.entity_id
_entity_poly.type
_entity_poly.pdbx_seq_one_letter_code
_entity_poly.pdbx_strand_id
1 'polypeptide(L)'
;IRRQRQMCIRDRDKDAEEVVIMGKGIGFHAKPGQIVNEEQIEKTFRLEDKKSAGQFARLVERLPVEYLKLSDQIITYAKNNIGLKLHQSIYLTLTDHISFAIERYKKGMQFDNPLKVEVKTFYPIEFGVGKYAIRKVREKLDVELNEDEAASVALHIVNAEYDTGVRNTMNITCLIRDVVNIVSEYLNIELQEESLHYARFITHLKFLGQRIFTGQMLGDDDNGFGKVIAGMYPVEYACSEKIAHY
;
A
#
# COMPACT_ATOMS: atom_id res chain seq x y z
N ILE A 1 -8.34 -26.35 14.58
CA ILE A 1 -6.99 -25.76 14.38
C ILE A 1 -6.19 -26.59 13.37
N ARG A 2 -6.23 -27.91 13.40
CA ARG A 2 -5.52 -28.78 12.43
C ARG A 2 -6.02 -28.63 10.98
N ARG A 3 -7.31 -28.37 10.75
CA ARG A 3 -7.87 -28.21 9.38
C ARG A 3 -7.37 -26.97 8.64
N GLN A 4 -7.05 -25.87 9.33
CA GLN A 4 -6.57 -24.64 8.71
C GLN A 4 -5.10 -24.72 8.25
N ARG A 5 -4.24 -25.46 8.98
CA ARG A 5 -2.84 -25.69 8.58
C ARG A 5 -2.64 -26.49 7.29
N GLN A 6 -3.73 -27.03 6.73
CA GLN A 6 -3.70 -27.94 5.57
C GLN A 6 -4.06 -27.26 4.26
N MET A 7 -4.31 -25.94 4.25
CA MET A 7 -4.74 -25.21 3.05
C MET A 7 -3.61 -24.41 2.37
N CYS A 8 -2.46 -24.26 3.02
CA CYS A 8 -1.31 -23.60 2.43
C CYS A 8 -0.03 -24.39 2.76
N ILE A 9 0.84 -24.48 1.78
CA ILE A 9 2.17 -25.11 1.91
C ILE A 9 3.22 -24.20 1.30
N ARG A 10 4.46 -24.30 1.83
CA ARG A 10 5.65 -23.72 1.23
C ARG A 10 6.29 -24.76 0.35
N ASP A 11 6.54 -24.40 -0.90
CA ASP A 11 7.12 -25.32 -1.90
C ASP A 11 8.14 -24.58 -2.77
N ARG A 12 8.76 -25.29 -3.70
CA ARG A 12 9.59 -24.71 -4.74
C ARG A 12 8.94 -24.98 -6.10
N ASP A 13 8.94 -23.96 -6.93
CA ASP A 13 8.46 -24.10 -8.31
C ASP A 13 9.51 -24.77 -9.22
N LYS A 14 9.21 -24.85 -10.53
CA LYS A 14 10.08 -25.45 -11.55
C LYS A 14 11.44 -24.76 -11.67
N ASP A 15 11.53 -23.49 -11.25
CA ASP A 15 12.74 -22.67 -11.27
C ASP A 15 13.47 -22.70 -9.91
N ALA A 16 13.07 -23.60 -8.99
CA ALA A 16 13.56 -23.74 -7.62
C ALA A 16 13.34 -22.51 -6.72
N GLU A 17 12.44 -21.61 -7.11
CA GLU A 17 12.04 -20.46 -6.31
C GLU A 17 11.03 -20.86 -5.24
N GLU A 18 11.16 -20.23 -4.07
CA GLU A 18 10.24 -20.47 -2.97
C GLU A 18 8.88 -19.82 -3.23
N VAL A 19 7.84 -20.63 -3.20
CA VAL A 19 6.45 -20.22 -3.39
C VAL A 19 5.59 -20.64 -2.21
N VAL A 20 4.53 -19.88 -1.94
CA VAL A 20 3.47 -20.28 -1.03
C VAL A 20 2.26 -20.66 -1.87
N ILE A 21 1.82 -21.90 -1.72
CA ILE A 21 0.72 -22.47 -2.50
C ILE A 21 -0.50 -22.60 -1.59
N MET A 22 -1.62 -22.10 -2.05
CA MET A 22 -2.92 -22.21 -1.39
C MET A 22 -3.82 -23.15 -2.20
N GLY A 23 -4.50 -24.06 -1.51
CA GLY A 23 -5.46 -24.95 -2.13
C GLY A 23 -6.17 -25.84 -1.13
N LYS A 24 -7.35 -26.33 -1.50
CA LYS A 24 -8.20 -27.13 -0.63
C LYS A 24 -7.55 -28.48 -0.29
N GLY A 25 -7.13 -28.64 0.97
CA GLY A 25 -6.55 -29.89 1.45
C GLY A 25 -5.10 -30.16 0.99
N ILE A 26 -4.45 -29.19 0.33
CA ILE A 26 -3.14 -29.32 -0.29
C ILE A 26 -2.03 -29.75 0.69
N GLY A 27 -2.14 -29.36 1.95
CA GLY A 27 -1.17 -29.75 2.99
C GLY A 27 -1.56 -30.97 3.82
N PHE A 28 -2.70 -31.63 3.52
CA PHE A 28 -3.23 -32.67 4.41
C PHE A 28 -2.39 -33.94 4.44
N HIS A 29 -1.77 -34.31 3.32
CA HIS A 29 -0.89 -35.45 3.16
C HIS A 29 0.47 -35.10 2.60
N ALA A 30 0.78 -33.78 2.42
CA ALA A 30 2.02 -33.35 1.83
C ALA A 30 3.23 -33.74 2.73
N LYS A 31 4.17 -34.45 2.15
CA LYS A 31 5.46 -34.77 2.77
C LYS A 31 6.56 -33.98 2.07
N PRO A 32 7.63 -33.58 2.77
CA PRO A 32 8.79 -32.97 2.13
C PRO A 32 9.30 -33.82 0.98
N GLY A 33 9.49 -33.18 -0.21
CA GLY A 33 9.95 -33.84 -1.43
C GLY A 33 8.85 -34.49 -2.29
N GLN A 34 7.59 -34.38 -1.91
CA GLN A 34 6.46 -34.87 -2.71
C GLN A 34 5.98 -33.79 -3.69
N ILE A 35 5.74 -34.17 -4.94
CA ILE A 35 5.18 -33.29 -5.97
C ILE A 35 3.73 -32.96 -5.61
N VAL A 36 3.40 -31.67 -5.62
CA VAL A 36 2.05 -31.18 -5.36
C VAL A 36 1.19 -31.39 -6.60
N ASN A 37 -0.04 -31.88 -6.42
CA ASN A 37 -1.00 -32.00 -7.52
C ASN A 37 -1.48 -30.59 -7.94
N GLU A 38 -1.20 -30.20 -9.18
CA GLU A 38 -1.56 -28.90 -9.74
C GLU A 38 -3.07 -28.64 -9.69
N GLU A 39 -3.92 -29.67 -9.82
CA GLU A 39 -5.39 -29.54 -9.74
C GLU A 39 -5.89 -29.09 -8.38
N GLN A 40 -5.11 -29.26 -7.31
CA GLN A 40 -5.44 -28.82 -5.97
C GLN A 40 -4.99 -27.37 -5.68
N ILE A 41 -4.23 -26.75 -6.58
CA ILE A 41 -3.71 -25.40 -6.41
C ILE A 41 -4.78 -24.40 -6.78
N GLU A 42 -5.33 -23.69 -5.78
CA GLU A 42 -6.22 -22.54 -6.00
C GLU A 42 -5.42 -21.28 -6.34
N LYS A 43 -4.27 -21.09 -5.68
CA LYS A 43 -3.39 -19.93 -5.90
C LYS A 43 -1.94 -20.19 -5.50
N THR A 44 -1.03 -19.61 -6.28
CA THR A 44 0.41 -19.57 -5.99
C THR A 44 0.83 -18.13 -5.73
N PHE A 45 1.47 -17.88 -4.59
CA PHE A 45 2.06 -16.60 -4.24
C PHE A 45 3.57 -16.69 -4.47
N ARG A 46 4.07 -15.86 -5.38
CA ARG A 46 5.49 -15.69 -5.64
C ARG A 46 5.92 -14.38 -5.01
N LEU A 47 6.92 -14.40 -4.16
CA LEU A 47 7.51 -13.22 -3.54
C LEU A 47 8.97 -13.15 -3.97
N GLU A 48 9.38 -12.00 -4.46
CA GLU A 48 10.66 -11.81 -5.14
C GLU A 48 11.88 -12.08 -4.26
N ASP A 49 11.74 -11.87 -2.93
CA ASP A 49 12.82 -12.12 -2.00
C ASP A 49 12.49 -13.25 -1.00
N LYS A 50 13.51 -14.05 -0.66
CA LYS A 50 13.39 -15.20 0.26
C LYS A 50 12.93 -14.78 1.68
N LYS A 51 13.25 -13.56 2.11
CA LYS A 51 12.88 -13.05 3.43
C LYS A 51 11.37 -12.79 3.48
N SER A 52 10.82 -12.10 2.49
CA SER A 52 9.38 -11.85 2.36
C SER A 52 8.59 -13.14 2.16
N ALA A 53 9.10 -14.08 1.35
CA ALA A 53 8.51 -15.40 1.20
C ALA A 53 8.45 -16.17 2.53
N GLY A 54 9.53 -16.15 3.31
CA GLY A 54 9.57 -16.78 4.62
C GLY A 54 8.68 -16.09 5.66
N GLN A 55 8.53 -14.77 5.59
CA GLN A 55 7.62 -14.02 6.46
C GLN A 55 6.16 -14.32 6.11
N PHE A 56 5.83 -14.33 4.83
CA PHE A 56 4.50 -14.66 4.35
C PHE A 56 4.10 -16.09 4.72
N ALA A 57 4.98 -17.06 4.53
CA ALA A 57 4.72 -18.45 4.93
C ALA A 57 4.39 -18.56 6.43
N ARG A 58 5.17 -17.88 7.30
CA ARG A 58 4.90 -17.84 8.75
C ARG A 58 3.59 -17.14 9.08
N LEU A 59 3.22 -16.09 8.34
CA LEU A 59 1.95 -15.41 8.51
C LEU A 59 0.79 -16.34 8.18
N VAL A 60 0.86 -17.00 7.02
CA VAL A 60 -0.14 -17.96 6.53
C VAL A 60 -0.35 -19.14 7.50
N GLU A 61 0.70 -19.62 8.15
CA GLU A 61 0.61 -20.70 9.14
C GLU A 61 -0.22 -20.31 10.38
N ARG A 62 -0.30 -19.03 10.71
CA ARG A 62 -0.96 -18.50 11.91
C ARG A 62 -2.38 -18.01 11.67
N LEU A 63 -2.65 -17.54 10.46
CA LEU A 63 -3.91 -16.88 10.14
C LEU A 63 -4.97 -17.87 9.66
N PRO A 64 -6.25 -17.58 9.93
CA PRO A 64 -7.36 -18.21 9.26
C PRO A 64 -7.25 -18.01 7.74
N VAL A 65 -7.55 -19.06 6.97
CA VAL A 65 -7.48 -19.00 5.50
C VAL A 65 -8.45 -17.97 4.92
N GLU A 66 -9.52 -17.68 5.63
CA GLU A 66 -10.49 -16.66 5.28
C GLU A 66 -9.86 -15.27 5.15
N TYR A 67 -8.85 -14.95 5.98
CA TYR A 67 -8.15 -13.66 5.92
C TYR A 67 -7.27 -13.56 4.66
N LEU A 68 -6.64 -14.66 4.26
CA LEU A 68 -5.87 -14.74 3.02
C LEU A 68 -6.77 -14.59 1.79
N LYS A 69 -7.90 -15.31 1.77
CA LYS A 69 -8.88 -15.22 0.68
C LYS A 69 -9.47 -13.81 0.58
N LEU A 70 -9.71 -13.17 1.71
CA LEU A 70 -10.20 -11.80 1.76
C LEU A 70 -9.17 -10.80 1.23
N SER A 71 -7.93 -10.90 1.67
CA SER A 71 -6.83 -10.05 1.17
C SER A 71 -6.61 -10.24 -0.32
N ASP A 72 -6.62 -11.49 -0.79
CA ASP A 72 -6.53 -11.79 -2.22
C ASP A 72 -7.69 -11.20 -3.03
N GLN A 73 -8.90 -11.25 -2.52
CA GLN A 73 -10.07 -10.65 -3.16
C GLN A 73 -9.93 -9.12 -3.27
N ILE A 74 -9.41 -8.46 -2.24
CA ILE A 74 -9.18 -7.01 -2.23
C ILE A 74 -8.09 -6.65 -3.23
N ILE A 75 -6.96 -7.36 -3.22
CA ILE A 75 -5.84 -7.14 -4.15
C ILE A 75 -6.27 -7.38 -5.60
N THR A 76 -7.04 -8.44 -5.84
CA THR A 76 -7.57 -8.76 -7.17
C THR A 76 -8.53 -7.66 -7.66
N TYR A 77 -9.39 -7.14 -6.77
CA TYR A 77 -10.25 -6.00 -7.09
C TYR A 77 -9.44 -4.77 -7.48
N ALA A 78 -8.41 -4.42 -6.71
CA ALA A 78 -7.54 -3.28 -7.01
C ALA A 78 -6.82 -3.44 -8.36
N LYS A 79 -6.31 -4.64 -8.66
CA LYS A 79 -5.60 -4.92 -9.92
C LYS A 79 -6.55 -4.96 -11.13
N ASN A 80 -7.63 -5.70 -11.05
CA ASN A 80 -8.44 -6.05 -12.20
C ASN A 80 -9.58 -5.07 -12.47
N ASN A 81 -10.17 -4.48 -11.42
CA ASN A 81 -11.30 -3.56 -11.56
C ASN A 81 -10.88 -2.09 -11.56
N ILE A 82 -9.79 -1.77 -10.88
CA ILE A 82 -9.26 -0.40 -10.81
C ILE A 82 -8.05 -0.21 -11.74
N GLY A 83 -7.34 -1.29 -12.09
CA GLY A 83 -6.18 -1.24 -12.99
C GLY A 83 -4.85 -0.89 -12.30
N LEU A 84 -4.78 -0.98 -10.97
CA LEU A 84 -3.57 -0.65 -10.22
C LEU A 84 -2.48 -1.69 -10.42
N LYS A 85 -1.24 -1.22 -10.60
CA LYS A 85 -0.03 -2.07 -10.63
C LYS A 85 0.53 -2.16 -9.23
N LEU A 86 0.36 -3.30 -8.59
CA LEU A 86 0.76 -3.51 -7.21
C LEU A 86 1.94 -4.49 -7.13
N HIS A 87 2.98 -4.10 -6.40
CA HIS A 87 4.10 -4.96 -6.05
C HIS A 87 3.62 -6.18 -5.24
N GLN A 88 4.30 -7.31 -5.36
CA GLN A 88 3.85 -8.56 -4.74
C GLN A 88 3.92 -8.56 -3.21
N SER A 89 4.73 -7.69 -2.61
CA SER A 89 4.78 -7.49 -1.15
C SER A 89 3.44 -7.15 -0.52
N ILE A 90 2.47 -6.66 -1.31
CA ILE A 90 1.10 -6.35 -0.85
C ILE A 90 0.41 -7.57 -0.23
N TYR A 91 0.66 -8.77 -0.73
CA TYR A 91 0.06 -9.98 -0.17
C TYR A 91 0.48 -10.21 1.29
N LEU A 92 1.73 -9.90 1.62
CA LEU A 92 2.22 -9.95 3.00
C LEU A 92 1.66 -8.79 3.83
N THR A 93 1.89 -7.55 3.36
CA THR A 93 1.64 -6.36 4.17
C THR A 93 0.16 -6.10 4.40
N LEU A 94 -0.69 -6.30 3.40
CA LEU A 94 -2.14 -6.12 3.53
C LEU A 94 -2.79 -7.24 4.35
N THR A 95 -2.35 -8.49 4.16
CA THR A 95 -2.89 -9.62 4.94
C THR A 95 -2.57 -9.47 6.42
N ASP A 96 -1.34 -9.07 6.74
CA ASP A 96 -0.93 -8.79 8.12
C ASP A 96 -1.74 -7.65 8.74
N HIS A 97 -1.91 -6.54 7.99
CA HIS A 97 -2.71 -5.40 8.43
C HIS A 97 -4.17 -5.78 8.69
N ILE A 98 -4.83 -6.45 7.75
CA ILE A 98 -6.24 -6.88 7.91
C ILE A 98 -6.39 -7.80 9.12
N SER A 99 -5.47 -8.74 9.30
CA SER A 99 -5.46 -9.62 10.46
C SER A 99 -5.39 -8.83 11.77
N PHE A 100 -4.47 -7.87 11.83
CA PHE A 100 -4.27 -7.04 13.01
C PHE A 100 -5.45 -6.09 13.29
N ALA A 101 -6.07 -5.52 12.25
CA ALA A 101 -7.26 -4.71 12.37
C ALA A 101 -8.45 -5.49 12.94
N ILE A 102 -8.65 -6.72 12.45
CA ILE A 102 -9.70 -7.62 12.96
C ILE A 102 -9.43 -8.02 14.42
N GLU A 103 -8.17 -8.29 14.78
CA GLU A 103 -7.82 -8.61 16.17
C GLU A 103 -8.06 -7.42 17.11
N ARG A 104 -7.72 -6.20 16.69
CA ARG A 104 -8.01 -4.98 17.45
C ARG A 104 -9.50 -4.82 17.68
N TYR A 105 -10.29 -4.92 16.61
CA TYR A 105 -11.75 -4.84 16.69
C TYR A 105 -12.33 -5.84 17.71
N LYS A 106 -11.90 -7.12 17.65
CA LYS A 106 -12.35 -8.17 18.58
C LYS A 106 -11.97 -7.89 20.04
N LYS A 107 -10.94 -7.09 20.27
CA LYS A 107 -10.52 -6.63 21.61
C LYS A 107 -11.21 -5.32 22.02
N GLY A 108 -12.14 -4.79 21.23
CA GLY A 108 -12.83 -3.53 21.47
C GLY A 108 -11.94 -2.29 21.34
N MET A 109 -10.77 -2.42 20.70
CA MET A 109 -9.86 -1.30 20.47
C MET A 109 -10.22 -0.59 19.17
N GLN A 110 -10.50 0.71 19.29
CA GLN A 110 -10.65 1.59 18.13
C GLN A 110 -9.27 2.04 17.65
N PHE A 111 -9.20 2.36 16.37
CA PHE A 111 -8.03 2.92 15.74
C PHE A 111 -8.41 4.20 15.01
N ASP A 112 -7.67 5.26 15.28
CA ASP A 112 -7.80 6.54 14.60
C ASP A 112 -6.55 6.74 13.72
N ASN A 113 -6.77 6.92 12.43
CA ASN A 113 -5.68 7.18 11.49
C ASN A 113 -5.46 8.69 11.38
N PRO A 114 -4.32 9.22 11.86
CA PRO A 114 -4.05 10.67 11.84
C PRO A 114 -3.94 11.26 10.43
N LEU A 115 -3.81 10.43 9.40
CA LEU A 115 -3.71 10.84 8.00
C LEU A 115 -4.98 10.52 7.20
N LYS A 116 -6.10 10.22 7.85
CA LYS A 116 -7.35 9.84 7.15
C LYS A 116 -7.81 10.90 6.16
N VAL A 117 -7.77 12.18 6.55
CA VAL A 117 -8.20 13.30 5.70
C VAL A 117 -7.28 13.41 4.50
N GLU A 118 -5.97 13.43 4.72
CA GLU A 118 -4.96 13.50 3.68
C GLU A 118 -5.03 12.32 2.72
N VAL A 119 -5.21 11.11 3.24
CA VAL A 119 -5.36 9.89 2.40
C VAL A 119 -6.62 9.99 1.54
N LYS A 120 -7.72 10.45 2.09
CA LYS A 120 -8.97 10.63 1.36
C LYS A 120 -8.83 11.68 0.24
N THR A 121 -8.12 12.77 0.50
CA THR A 121 -7.90 13.87 -0.45
C THR A 121 -6.85 13.52 -1.50
N PHE A 122 -5.70 12.98 -1.08
CA PHE A 122 -4.57 12.77 -1.99
C PHE A 122 -4.61 11.43 -2.74
N TYR A 123 -5.30 10.42 -2.19
CA TYR A 123 -5.38 9.06 -2.72
C TYR A 123 -6.84 8.55 -2.81
N PRO A 124 -7.74 9.29 -3.50
CA PRO A 124 -9.18 8.96 -3.51
C PRO A 124 -9.49 7.59 -4.12
N ILE A 125 -8.70 7.15 -5.10
CA ILE A 125 -8.84 5.84 -5.77
C ILE A 125 -8.50 4.73 -4.79
N GLU A 126 -7.35 4.80 -4.13
CA GLU A 126 -6.85 3.81 -3.18
C GLU A 126 -7.70 3.81 -1.91
N PHE A 127 -8.21 4.99 -1.50
CA PHE A 127 -9.20 5.08 -0.42
C PHE A 127 -10.52 4.38 -0.80
N GLY A 128 -10.92 4.44 -2.07
CA GLY A 128 -12.04 3.67 -2.61
C GLY A 128 -11.83 2.16 -2.47
N VAL A 129 -10.60 1.66 -2.72
CA VAL A 129 -10.22 0.27 -2.45
C VAL A 129 -10.27 -0.03 -0.95
N GLY A 130 -9.83 0.89 -0.09
CA GLY A 130 -9.96 0.77 1.37
C GLY A 130 -11.41 0.61 1.82
N LYS A 131 -12.33 1.42 1.29
CA LYS A 131 -13.79 1.27 1.56
C LYS A 131 -14.34 -0.05 1.07
N TYR A 132 -13.89 -0.53 -0.08
CA TYR A 132 -14.22 -1.86 -0.56
C TYR A 132 -13.75 -2.94 0.42
N ALA A 133 -12.53 -2.81 0.95
CA ALA A 133 -11.95 -3.76 1.88
C ALA A 133 -12.75 -3.86 3.19
N ILE A 134 -13.05 -2.74 3.87
CA ILE A 134 -13.82 -2.77 5.12
C ILE A 134 -15.24 -3.32 4.92
N ARG A 135 -15.87 -3.03 3.78
CA ARG A 135 -17.15 -3.62 3.41
C ARG A 135 -17.04 -5.15 3.27
N LYS A 136 -15.97 -5.66 2.61
CA LYS A 136 -15.75 -7.10 2.45
C LYS A 136 -15.42 -7.80 3.76
N VAL A 137 -14.72 -7.15 4.66
CA VAL A 137 -14.50 -7.63 6.05
C VAL A 137 -15.83 -7.80 6.75
N ARG A 138 -16.72 -6.80 6.69
CA ARG A 138 -18.07 -6.89 7.27
C ARG A 138 -18.90 -8.03 6.67
N GLU A 139 -18.95 -8.12 5.33
CA GLU A 139 -19.73 -9.14 4.63
C GLU A 139 -19.27 -10.58 4.93
N LYS A 140 -17.96 -10.80 5.10
CA LYS A 140 -17.39 -12.14 5.22
C LYS A 140 -17.15 -12.61 6.65
N LEU A 141 -16.91 -11.68 7.57
CA LEU A 141 -16.41 -11.98 8.91
C LEU A 141 -17.30 -11.36 10.02
N ASP A 142 -18.34 -10.60 9.65
CA ASP A 142 -19.20 -9.87 10.59
C ASP A 142 -18.40 -8.95 11.53
N VAL A 143 -17.38 -8.26 10.98
CA VAL A 143 -16.50 -7.32 11.67
C VAL A 143 -16.68 -5.94 11.06
N GLU A 144 -17.07 -4.97 11.87
CA GLU A 144 -17.35 -3.60 11.43
C GLU A 144 -16.14 -2.69 11.67
N LEU A 145 -15.27 -2.58 10.67
CA LEU A 145 -14.12 -1.67 10.69
C LEU A 145 -14.56 -0.26 10.28
N ASN A 146 -13.96 0.77 10.89
CA ASN A 146 -14.23 2.17 10.60
C ASN A 146 -13.48 2.69 9.35
N GLU A 147 -13.75 3.93 8.93
CA GLU A 147 -13.07 4.56 7.80
C GLU A 147 -11.57 4.80 8.02
N ASP A 148 -11.11 4.83 9.25
CA ASP A 148 -9.69 4.96 9.58
C ASP A 148 -8.91 3.73 9.13
N GLU A 149 -9.53 2.55 9.21
CA GLU A 149 -8.98 1.31 8.65
C GLU A 149 -9.01 1.32 7.12
N ALA A 150 -10.01 1.95 6.49
CA ALA A 150 -10.01 2.14 5.05
C ALA A 150 -8.85 3.02 4.59
N ALA A 151 -8.51 4.08 5.33
CA ALA A 151 -7.33 4.90 5.07
C ALA A 151 -6.02 4.12 5.24
N SER A 152 -5.94 3.26 6.26
CA SER A 152 -4.77 2.41 6.45
C SER A 152 -4.60 1.40 5.31
N VAL A 153 -5.68 0.75 4.87
CA VAL A 153 -5.65 -0.12 3.69
C VAL A 153 -5.20 0.65 2.45
N ALA A 154 -5.71 1.87 2.23
CA ALA A 154 -5.29 2.72 1.14
C ALA A 154 -3.78 2.99 1.16
N LEU A 155 -3.18 3.29 2.32
CA LEU A 155 -1.73 3.47 2.44
C LEU A 155 -0.93 2.21 2.10
N HIS A 156 -1.45 1.01 2.40
CA HIS A 156 -0.84 -0.25 1.96
C HIS A 156 -0.91 -0.42 0.43
N ILE A 157 -2.01 0.00 -0.21
CA ILE A 157 -2.15 0.00 -1.67
C ILE A 157 -1.15 0.96 -2.30
N VAL A 158 -1.11 2.23 -1.85
CA VAL A 158 -0.15 3.25 -2.31
C VAL A 158 1.29 2.76 -2.17
N ASN A 159 1.63 2.18 -1.01
CA ASN A 159 2.95 1.59 -0.79
C ASN A 159 3.31 0.54 -1.84
N ALA A 160 2.36 -0.32 -2.19
CA ALA A 160 2.59 -1.37 -3.19
C ALA A 160 2.62 -0.86 -4.63
N GLU A 161 2.01 0.30 -4.92
CA GLU A 161 2.11 0.95 -6.24
C GLU A 161 3.48 1.59 -6.46
N TYR A 162 4.02 2.23 -5.42
CA TYR A 162 5.27 2.99 -5.51
C TYR A 162 6.50 2.23 -5.01
N ASP A 163 6.31 1.03 -4.46
CA ASP A 163 7.37 0.18 -3.85
C ASP A 163 8.26 0.93 -2.84
N THR A 164 7.65 1.80 -2.03
CA THR A 164 8.38 2.73 -1.16
C THR A 164 8.53 2.28 0.29
N GLY A 165 7.75 1.31 0.73
CA GLY A 165 7.60 0.95 2.15
C GLY A 165 6.58 1.83 2.89
N VAL A 166 5.77 1.24 3.77
CA VAL A 166 4.63 1.91 4.45
C VAL A 166 5.07 3.18 5.19
N ARG A 167 6.24 3.17 5.83
CA ARG A 167 6.78 4.34 6.54
C ARG A 167 7.04 5.50 5.58
N ASN A 168 7.64 5.23 4.43
CA ASN A 168 7.91 6.25 3.42
C ASN A 168 6.61 6.80 2.82
N THR A 169 5.61 5.95 2.59
CA THR A 169 4.29 6.40 2.13
C THR A 169 3.65 7.38 3.11
N MET A 170 3.72 7.11 4.41
CA MET A 170 3.23 8.04 5.44
C MET A 170 4.02 9.37 5.41
N ASN A 171 5.34 9.31 5.33
CA ASN A 171 6.19 10.50 5.26
C ASN A 171 5.90 11.34 3.99
N ILE A 172 5.69 10.69 2.83
CA ILE A 172 5.30 11.36 1.59
C ILE A 172 3.94 12.06 1.76
N THR A 173 2.98 11.41 2.42
CA THR A 173 1.66 11.99 2.68
C THR A 173 1.76 13.23 3.57
N CYS A 174 2.58 13.18 4.63
CA CYS A 174 2.85 14.34 5.48
C CYS A 174 3.54 15.47 4.68
N LEU A 175 4.57 15.14 3.90
CA LEU A 175 5.25 16.11 3.03
C LEU A 175 4.28 16.83 2.09
N ILE A 176 3.38 16.10 1.44
CA ILE A 176 2.38 16.68 0.54
C ILE A 176 1.51 17.68 1.30
N ARG A 177 0.96 17.29 2.45
CA ARG A 177 0.14 18.16 3.31
C ARG A 177 0.89 19.44 3.67
N ASP A 178 2.12 19.30 4.15
CA ASP A 178 2.90 20.42 4.64
C ASP A 178 3.28 21.39 3.51
N VAL A 179 3.63 20.86 2.32
CA VAL A 179 3.89 21.68 1.13
C VAL A 179 2.62 22.40 0.65
N VAL A 180 1.47 21.73 0.63
CA VAL A 180 0.17 22.33 0.28
C VAL A 180 -0.14 23.51 1.21
N ASN A 181 0.06 23.33 2.51
CA ASN A 181 -0.14 24.40 3.50
C ASN A 181 0.84 25.56 3.28
N ILE A 182 2.13 25.30 3.10
CA ILE A 182 3.14 26.32 2.82
C ILE A 182 2.76 27.15 1.58
N VAL A 183 2.36 26.49 0.49
CA VAL A 183 1.98 27.17 -0.76
C VAL A 183 0.74 28.03 -0.56
N SER A 184 -0.31 27.49 0.08
CA SER A 184 -1.54 28.21 0.35
C SER A 184 -1.30 29.47 1.22
N GLU A 185 -0.54 29.32 2.30
CA GLU A 185 -0.20 30.41 3.22
C GLU A 185 0.74 31.44 2.58
N TYR A 186 1.82 31.00 1.91
CA TYR A 186 2.82 31.90 1.36
C TYR A 186 2.28 32.75 0.21
N LEU A 187 1.50 32.13 -0.67
CA LEU A 187 0.90 32.83 -1.81
C LEU A 187 -0.44 33.47 -1.47
N ASN A 188 -0.96 33.24 -0.25
CA ASN A 188 -2.28 33.70 0.20
C ASN A 188 -3.39 33.33 -0.78
N ILE A 189 -3.42 32.06 -1.20
CA ILE A 189 -4.39 31.51 -2.15
C ILE A 189 -5.16 30.33 -1.52
N GLU A 190 -6.40 30.19 -1.93
CA GLU A 190 -7.19 28.98 -1.68
C GLU A 190 -7.00 28.00 -2.84
N LEU A 191 -6.46 26.82 -2.54
CA LEU A 191 -6.23 25.79 -3.53
C LEU A 191 -7.52 25.03 -3.80
N GLN A 192 -7.99 25.06 -5.05
CA GLN A 192 -9.22 24.38 -5.47
C GLN A 192 -8.94 22.88 -5.68
N GLU A 193 -9.28 22.04 -4.69
CA GLU A 193 -8.99 20.60 -4.68
C GLU A 193 -9.58 19.83 -5.86
N GLU A 194 -10.72 20.28 -6.41
CA GLU A 194 -11.37 19.66 -7.57
C GLU A 194 -10.75 20.08 -8.92
N SER A 195 -9.79 21.00 -8.92
CA SER A 195 -9.18 21.50 -10.15
C SER A 195 -8.13 20.54 -10.73
N LEU A 196 -8.02 20.53 -12.08
CA LEU A 196 -6.96 19.78 -12.76
C LEU A 196 -5.55 20.26 -12.36
N HIS A 197 -5.40 21.55 -12.06
CA HIS A 197 -4.13 22.12 -11.61
C HIS A 197 -3.72 21.57 -10.25
N TYR A 198 -4.66 21.49 -9.31
CA TYR A 198 -4.42 20.88 -8.02
C TYR A 198 -4.04 19.40 -8.15
N ALA A 199 -4.79 18.62 -8.93
CA ALA A 199 -4.49 17.20 -9.17
C ALA A 199 -3.09 16.98 -9.76
N ARG A 200 -2.65 17.85 -10.69
CA ARG A 200 -1.29 17.84 -11.24
C ARG A 200 -0.25 18.19 -10.18
N PHE A 201 -0.51 19.22 -9.38
CA PHE A 201 0.38 19.64 -8.29
C PHE A 201 0.60 18.51 -7.28
N ILE A 202 -0.47 17.90 -6.79
CA ILE A 202 -0.39 16.72 -5.90
C ILE A 202 0.41 15.58 -6.55
N THR A 203 0.18 15.32 -7.85
CA THR A 203 0.94 14.28 -8.57
C THR A 203 2.44 14.59 -8.60
N HIS A 204 2.83 15.83 -8.85
CA HIS A 204 4.24 16.22 -8.79
C HIS A 204 4.83 16.09 -7.40
N LEU A 205 4.08 16.44 -6.35
CA LEU A 205 4.53 16.27 -4.96
C LEU A 205 4.69 14.80 -4.57
N LYS A 206 3.83 13.90 -5.06
CA LYS A 206 3.99 12.45 -4.87
C LYS A 206 5.33 11.97 -5.44
N PHE A 207 5.65 12.36 -6.70
CA PHE A 207 6.92 11.98 -7.33
C PHE A 207 8.13 12.63 -6.64
N LEU A 208 8.03 13.89 -6.22
CA LEU A 208 9.08 14.55 -5.44
C LEU A 208 9.33 13.79 -4.13
N GLY A 209 8.28 13.53 -3.37
CA GLY A 209 8.39 12.77 -2.13
C GLY A 209 8.98 11.37 -2.34
N GLN A 210 8.57 10.67 -3.41
CA GLN A 210 9.16 9.38 -3.75
C GLN A 210 10.68 9.50 -3.95
N ARG A 211 11.14 10.48 -4.74
CA ARG A 211 12.58 10.70 -4.99
C ARG A 211 13.35 11.02 -3.71
N ILE A 212 12.80 11.90 -2.86
CA ILE A 212 13.43 12.26 -1.58
C ILE A 212 13.62 11.01 -0.72
N PHE A 213 12.57 10.23 -0.50
CA PHE A 213 12.60 9.09 0.42
C PHE A 213 13.23 7.82 -0.15
N THR A 214 13.46 7.75 -1.48
CA THR A 214 14.23 6.66 -2.11
C THR A 214 15.67 7.05 -2.42
N GLY A 215 16.08 8.30 -2.15
CA GLY A 215 17.43 8.79 -2.44
C GLY A 215 17.72 9.02 -3.93
N GLN A 216 16.68 9.11 -4.77
CA GLN A 216 16.80 9.30 -6.21
C GLN A 216 16.68 10.78 -6.61
N MET A 217 17.37 11.66 -5.90
CA MET A 217 17.37 13.08 -6.22
C MET A 217 18.06 13.33 -7.57
N LEU A 218 17.56 14.32 -8.31
CA LEU A 218 18.25 14.83 -9.50
C LEU A 218 19.54 15.54 -9.06
N GLY A 219 20.64 15.32 -9.77
CA GLY A 219 21.87 16.04 -9.50
C GLY A 219 21.69 17.54 -9.77
N ASP A 220 22.51 18.36 -9.08
CA ASP A 220 22.61 19.80 -9.33
C ASP A 220 23.25 20.03 -10.71
N ASP A 221 22.46 19.97 -11.77
CA ASP A 221 22.84 20.52 -13.05
C ASP A 221 22.65 22.04 -12.98
N ASP A 222 23.72 22.77 -12.66
CA ASP A 222 23.73 24.23 -12.66
C ASP A 222 23.64 24.78 -14.11
N ASN A 223 22.58 24.44 -14.81
CA ASN A 223 22.29 24.88 -16.19
C ASN A 223 21.79 26.33 -16.25
N GLY A 224 21.86 27.06 -15.13
CA GLY A 224 21.30 28.41 -15.02
C GLY A 224 19.76 28.47 -15.11
N PHE A 225 19.10 27.31 -15.24
CA PHE A 225 17.63 27.23 -15.35
C PHE A 225 16.94 27.80 -14.11
N GLY A 226 17.46 27.53 -12.92
CA GLY A 226 16.94 28.10 -11.68
C GLY A 226 16.94 29.62 -11.67
N LYS A 227 18.00 30.25 -12.21
CA LYS A 227 18.08 31.72 -12.34
C LYS A 227 17.05 32.29 -13.30
N VAL A 228 16.78 31.60 -14.40
CA VAL A 228 15.73 31.98 -15.36
C VAL A 228 14.35 31.93 -14.70
N ILE A 229 14.04 30.82 -13.99
CA ILE A 229 12.77 30.68 -13.27
C ILE A 229 12.63 31.75 -12.17
N ALA A 230 13.68 31.99 -11.38
CA ALA A 230 13.67 33.04 -10.37
C ALA A 230 13.41 34.44 -10.95
N GLY A 231 13.91 34.71 -12.15
CA GLY A 231 13.66 35.97 -12.85
C GLY A 231 12.23 36.09 -13.41
N MET A 232 11.66 35.00 -13.89
CA MET A 232 10.31 34.97 -14.47
C MET A 232 9.19 34.87 -13.42
N TYR A 233 9.44 34.16 -12.33
CA TYR A 233 8.46 33.83 -11.29
C TYR A 233 9.08 34.03 -9.88
N PRO A 234 9.42 35.26 -9.51
CA PRO A 234 10.21 35.52 -8.29
C PRO A 234 9.47 35.13 -6.99
N VAL A 235 8.15 35.28 -6.95
CA VAL A 235 7.32 34.96 -5.76
C VAL A 235 7.21 33.43 -5.58
N GLU A 236 6.91 32.73 -6.67
CA GLU A 236 6.79 31.26 -6.68
C GLU A 236 8.16 30.61 -6.43
N TYR A 237 9.23 31.18 -6.95
CA TYR A 237 10.58 30.71 -6.70
C TYR A 237 10.94 30.84 -5.21
N ALA A 238 10.66 32.00 -4.60
CA ALA A 238 10.90 32.20 -3.16
C ALA A 238 10.03 31.25 -2.30
N CYS A 239 8.81 30.94 -2.73
CA CYS A 239 8.00 29.91 -2.10
C CYS A 239 8.67 28.52 -2.17
N SER A 240 9.23 28.16 -3.35
CA SER A 240 9.92 26.87 -3.53
C SER A 240 11.18 26.77 -2.67
N GLU A 241 11.94 27.86 -2.48
CA GLU A 241 13.08 27.90 -1.56
C GLU A 241 12.63 27.65 -0.12
N LYS A 242 11.49 28.26 0.30
CA LYS A 242 10.94 27.99 1.64
C LYS A 242 10.58 26.53 1.83
N ILE A 243 10.04 25.86 0.81
CA ILE A 243 9.75 24.42 0.83
C ILE A 243 11.03 23.61 0.94
N ALA A 244 12.09 23.99 0.22
CA ALA A 244 13.37 23.29 0.23
C ALA A 244 14.10 23.36 1.59
N HIS A 245 13.80 24.39 2.39
CA HIS A 245 14.37 24.57 3.75
C HIS A 245 13.51 23.95 4.85
N TYR A 246 12.33 23.45 4.51
CA TYR A 246 11.44 22.73 5.41
C TYR A 246 11.87 21.28 5.59
#